data_e316ee11cb6b9619001dbbd6e465ffd3
#
_entry.id   e316ee11cb6b9619001dbbd6e465ffd3
#
_cell.length_a   1.000
_cell.length_b   1.000
_cell.length_c   1.000
_cell.angle_alpha   90.00
_cell.angle_beta   90.00
_cell.angle_gamma   90.00
#
_symmetry.space_group_name_H-M   'P 1'
#
loop_
_entity.id
_entity.type
_entity.pdbx_description
1 polymer ?
#
loop_
_entity_poly.entity_id
_entity_poly.type
_entity_poly.pdbx_seq_one_letter_code
_entity_poly.pdbx_strand_id
1 'polypeptide(L)'
;MKKLYGGMEGGGTKFVCAVGSGPDEIVEEVRFPTITPGDTLGQAIAFFQKYNLSAIGLAPFGPLDLNPASPTYGSITATPKPSWAWTNVVAAFQSAFDVPLAFELDVSAAAFGEYSWIPENRKLDSLVYFTIGTGIGAGVITNGKITHGLTHPEAGHMRLPHDHKKDPFPGTCPFHGDCFEGMASGLALARRWRKPAEKLPDDHPAWELEAAYIAYALVNVIVTLSPQRIVLGGGVMEHQPLFPSIQSKVQGLLNGYIASPVLTGTMEEYIVPPALGKRSGVLGASALAKKLLENG
;
A
#
# COMPACT_ATOMS: atom_id res chain seq x y z
N MET A 1 3.07 0.38 32.86
CA MET A 1 3.30 -0.67 31.82
C MET A 1 3.32 0.02 30.46
N LYS A 2 4.15 -0.43 29.54
CA LYS A 2 4.20 0.10 28.18
C LYS A 2 2.92 -0.28 27.44
N LYS A 3 2.33 0.65 26.69
CA LYS A 3 1.11 0.37 25.90
C LYS A 3 1.46 -0.53 24.71
N LEU A 4 0.68 -1.60 24.51
CA LEU A 4 0.78 -2.47 23.34
C LEU A 4 -0.34 -2.15 22.35
N TYR A 5 0.00 -2.17 21.08
CA TYR A 5 -0.92 -1.94 19.97
C TYR A 5 -0.96 -3.18 19.08
N GLY A 6 -2.15 -3.55 18.65
CA GLY A 6 -2.34 -4.52 17.58
C GLY A 6 -2.32 -3.83 16.22
N GLY A 7 -1.68 -4.44 15.24
CA GLY A 7 -1.77 -4.04 13.84
C GLY A 7 -2.16 -5.25 12.99
N MET A 8 -3.18 -5.11 12.13
CA MET A 8 -3.59 -6.10 11.15
C MET A 8 -3.51 -5.51 9.75
N GLU A 9 -2.66 -6.08 8.92
CA GLU A 9 -2.62 -5.83 7.48
C GLU A 9 -3.28 -7.01 6.76
N GLY A 10 -4.32 -6.74 6.00
CA GLY A 10 -5.03 -7.76 5.23
C GLY A 10 -4.82 -7.59 3.75
N GLY A 11 -3.97 -8.42 3.13
CA GLY A 11 -3.82 -8.47 1.68
C GLY A 11 -4.73 -9.53 1.02
N GLY A 12 -4.88 -9.46 -0.30
CA GLY A 12 -5.69 -10.43 -1.05
C GLY A 12 -5.20 -11.88 -1.00
N THR A 13 -3.95 -12.12 -0.58
CA THR A 13 -3.34 -13.48 -0.51
C THR A 13 -2.97 -13.90 0.89
N LYS A 14 -2.63 -12.97 1.76
CA LYS A 14 -2.21 -13.22 3.15
C LYS A 14 -2.63 -12.07 4.06
N PHE A 15 -2.84 -12.40 5.34
CA PHE A 15 -2.90 -11.43 6.43
C PHE A 15 -1.61 -11.47 7.24
N VAL A 16 -1.25 -10.31 7.77
CA VAL A 16 -0.15 -10.14 8.72
C VAL A 16 -0.72 -9.46 9.96
N CYS A 17 -0.49 -10.03 11.13
CA CYS A 17 -0.86 -9.43 12.41
C CYS A 17 0.40 -9.27 13.27
N ALA A 18 0.55 -8.14 13.92
CA ALA A 18 1.65 -7.88 14.84
C ALA A 18 1.15 -7.19 16.11
N VAL A 19 1.84 -7.45 17.20
CA VAL A 19 1.66 -6.78 18.49
C VAL A 19 2.98 -6.18 18.91
N GLY A 20 2.96 -4.92 19.31
CA GLY A 20 4.14 -4.20 19.74
C GLY A 20 3.84 -2.78 20.21
N SER A 21 4.88 -2.02 20.54
CA SER A 21 4.79 -0.60 20.89
C SER A 21 5.38 0.32 19.82
N GLY A 22 6.01 -0.27 18.80
CA GLY A 22 6.62 0.41 17.66
C GLY A 22 7.47 -0.55 16.83
N PRO A 23 8.12 -0.04 15.75
CA PRO A 23 8.83 -0.88 14.78
C PRO A 23 10.00 -1.68 15.39
N ASP A 24 10.68 -1.11 16.39
CA ASP A 24 11.83 -1.73 17.06
C ASP A 24 11.42 -2.63 18.23
N GLU A 25 10.14 -2.70 18.56
CA GLU A 25 9.60 -3.39 19.72
C GLU A 25 8.35 -4.19 19.37
N ILE A 26 8.51 -5.11 18.44
CA ILE A 26 7.49 -6.09 18.07
C ILE A 26 7.60 -7.26 19.04
N VAL A 27 6.50 -7.57 19.74
CA VAL A 27 6.39 -8.69 20.69
C VAL A 27 6.18 -10.00 19.93
N GLU A 28 5.23 -10.00 18.98
CA GLU A 28 4.93 -11.17 18.13
C GLU A 28 4.38 -10.70 16.79
N GLU A 29 4.71 -11.41 15.73
CA GLU A 29 4.16 -11.26 14.39
C GLU A 29 3.74 -12.63 13.85
N VAL A 30 2.56 -12.70 13.25
CA VAL A 30 2.07 -13.91 12.57
C VAL A 30 1.62 -13.60 11.17
N ARG A 31 1.71 -14.60 10.28
CA ARG A 31 1.26 -14.54 8.90
C ARG A 31 0.44 -15.77 8.57
N PHE A 32 -0.69 -15.58 7.93
CA PHE A 32 -1.55 -16.66 7.51
C PHE A 32 -2.27 -16.33 6.18
N PRO A 33 -2.70 -17.33 5.41
CA PRO A 33 -3.34 -17.11 4.12
C PRO A 33 -4.70 -16.44 4.27
N THR A 34 -5.08 -15.63 3.28
CA THR A 34 -6.43 -15.09 3.13
C THR A 34 -7.35 -16.16 2.57
N ILE A 35 -8.21 -16.72 3.41
CA ILE A 35 -9.18 -17.79 3.07
C ILE A 35 -10.59 -17.17 3.06
N THR A 36 -11.52 -17.72 3.83
CA THR A 36 -12.82 -17.10 4.05
C THR A 36 -12.72 -15.99 5.10
N PRO A 37 -13.66 -15.03 5.12
CA PRO A 37 -13.69 -14.01 6.18
C PRO A 37 -13.71 -14.60 7.58
N GLY A 38 -14.56 -15.60 7.83
CA GLY A 38 -14.68 -16.24 9.14
C GLY A 38 -13.37 -16.88 9.61
N ASP A 39 -12.71 -17.66 8.75
CA ASP A 39 -11.47 -18.33 9.10
C ASP A 39 -10.33 -17.33 9.30
N THR A 40 -10.22 -16.33 8.41
CA THR A 40 -9.11 -15.37 8.42
C THR A 40 -9.25 -14.39 9.58
N LEU A 41 -10.42 -13.77 9.75
CA LEU A 41 -10.66 -12.84 10.87
C LEU A 41 -10.65 -13.57 12.22
N GLY A 42 -11.15 -14.81 12.26
CA GLY A 42 -11.07 -15.64 13.45
C GLY A 42 -9.63 -15.91 13.91
N GLN A 43 -8.71 -16.19 12.98
CA GLN A 43 -7.29 -16.34 13.30
C GLN A 43 -6.66 -15.04 13.81
N ALA A 44 -6.99 -13.89 13.20
CA ALA A 44 -6.50 -12.58 13.64
C ALA A 44 -7.02 -12.24 15.06
N ILE A 45 -8.33 -12.48 15.32
CA ILE A 45 -8.94 -12.26 16.64
C ILE A 45 -8.27 -13.15 17.69
N ALA A 46 -8.14 -14.45 17.42
CA ALA A 46 -7.50 -15.39 18.34
C ALA A 46 -6.03 -15.03 18.63
N PHE A 47 -5.32 -14.47 17.66
CA PHE A 47 -3.96 -13.97 17.87
C PHE A 47 -3.95 -12.78 18.83
N PHE A 48 -4.79 -11.76 18.62
CA PHE A 48 -4.80 -10.55 19.44
C PHE A 48 -5.36 -10.80 20.86
N GLN A 49 -6.25 -11.78 21.05
CA GLN A 49 -6.79 -12.13 22.38
C GLN A 49 -5.74 -12.63 23.37
N LYS A 50 -4.54 -13.00 22.91
CA LYS A 50 -3.43 -13.39 23.78
C LYS A 50 -2.82 -12.20 24.54
N TYR A 51 -3.16 -10.97 24.17
CA TYR A 51 -2.48 -9.76 24.63
C TYR A 51 -3.46 -8.75 25.25
N ASN A 52 -2.98 -8.02 26.25
CA ASN A 52 -3.70 -6.86 26.78
C ASN A 52 -3.37 -5.63 25.89
N LEU A 53 -4.15 -5.41 24.85
CA LEU A 53 -3.95 -4.33 23.88
C LEU A 53 -4.63 -3.05 24.34
N SER A 54 -3.99 -1.91 24.05
CA SER A 54 -4.55 -0.58 24.30
C SER A 54 -5.44 -0.10 23.15
N ALA A 55 -5.16 -0.53 21.91
CA ALA A 55 -5.94 -0.28 20.71
C ALA A 55 -5.51 -1.24 19.60
N ILE A 56 -6.35 -1.41 18.56
CA ILE A 56 -6.06 -2.25 17.39
C ILE A 56 -6.29 -1.43 16.12
N GLY A 57 -5.34 -1.50 15.18
CA GLY A 57 -5.48 -0.97 13.83
C GLY A 57 -5.80 -2.08 12.85
N LEU A 58 -6.82 -1.89 12.05
CA LEU A 58 -7.35 -2.81 11.06
C LEU A 58 -7.15 -2.21 9.67
N ALA A 59 -6.29 -2.82 8.87
CA ALA A 59 -5.96 -2.35 7.53
C ALA A 59 -6.15 -3.49 6.49
N PRO A 60 -7.39 -3.88 6.18
CA PRO A 60 -7.65 -4.86 5.13
C PRO A 60 -7.53 -4.25 3.73
N PHE A 61 -7.43 -5.13 2.71
CA PHE A 61 -7.57 -4.76 1.32
C PHE A 61 -8.97 -4.17 1.03
N GLY A 62 -9.05 -3.36 -0.01
CA GLY A 62 -10.26 -2.66 -0.40
C GLY A 62 -11.04 -3.27 -1.59
N PRO A 63 -12.00 -2.48 -2.11
CA PRO A 63 -12.43 -1.17 -1.62
C PRO A 63 -13.13 -1.21 -0.26
N LEU A 64 -13.02 -0.12 0.54
CA LEU A 64 -13.57 -0.04 1.89
C LEU A 64 -14.63 1.06 2.02
N ASP A 65 -15.61 0.85 2.89
CA ASP A 65 -16.45 1.92 3.39
C ASP A 65 -15.83 2.51 4.66
N LEU A 66 -15.19 3.67 4.50
CA LEU A 66 -14.52 4.42 5.56
C LEU A 66 -15.37 5.55 6.15
N ASN A 67 -16.61 5.74 5.66
CA ASN A 67 -17.49 6.80 6.14
C ASN A 67 -18.20 6.39 7.46
N PRO A 68 -17.87 6.99 8.62
CA PRO A 68 -18.49 6.61 9.89
C PRO A 68 -20.00 6.81 9.95
N ALA A 69 -20.57 7.64 9.07
CA ALA A 69 -22.01 7.87 8.98
C ALA A 69 -22.73 6.85 8.07
N SER A 70 -21.98 5.99 7.38
CA SER A 70 -22.55 4.96 6.50
C SER A 70 -23.06 3.77 7.31
N PRO A 71 -24.22 3.16 6.94
CA PRO A 71 -24.69 1.92 7.56
C PRO A 71 -23.77 0.72 7.30
N THR A 72 -22.88 0.82 6.32
CA THR A 72 -21.91 -0.23 5.96
C THR A 72 -20.49 0.13 6.39
N TYR A 73 -20.30 1.15 7.21
CA TYR A 73 -18.99 1.50 7.77
C TYR A 73 -18.26 0.28 8.33
N GLY A 74 -16.97 0.19 8.06
CA GLY A 74 -16.14 -0.91 8.52
C GLY A 74 -16.15 -2.15 7.62
N SER A 75 -16.82 -2.06 6.45
CA SER A 75 -16.94 -3.17 5.51
C SER A 75 -15.95 -3.06 4.35
N ILE A 76 -15.46 -4.22 3.91
CA ILE A 76 -14.96 -4.38 2.55
C ILE A 76 -16.18 -4.34 1.64
N THR A 77 -16.15 -3.48 0.60
CA THR A 77 -17.29 -3.30 -0.30
C THR A 77 -17.24 -4.27 -1.50
N ALA A 78 -17.47 -3.79 -2.71
CA ALA A 78 -17.43 -4.61 -3.93
C ALA A 78 -15.98 -4.99 -4.27
N THR A 79 -15.57 -6.19 -3.90
CA THR A 79 -14.24 -6.74 -4.21
C THR A 79 -14.37 -8.00 -5.07
N PRO A 80 -13.44 -8.24 -6.02
CA PRO A 80 -13.41 -9.50 -6.77
C PRO A 80 -12.94 -10.70 -5.94
N LYS A 81 -12.48 -10.50 -4.71
CA LYS A 81 -12.05 -11.59 -3.83
C LYS A 81 -13.27 -12.40 -3.37
N PRO A 82 -13.36 -13.70 -3.71
CA PRO A 82 -14.52 -14.52 -3.37
C PRO A 82 -14.85 -14.50 -1.88
N SER A 83 -16.13 -14.38 -1.56
CA SER A 83 -16.72 -14.37 -0.20
C SER A 83 -16.35 -13.15 0.67
N TRP A 84 -15.53 -12.20 0.18
CA TRP A 84 -15.12 -11.06 1.00
C TRP A 84 -15.97 -9.79 0.79
N ALA A 85 -16.71 -9.72 -0.31
CA ALA A 85 -17.61 -8.58 -0.54
C ALA A 85 -18.63 -8.43 0.60
N TRP A 86 -18.79 -7.19 1.09
CA TRP A 86 -19.69 -6.80 2.17
C TRP A 86 -19.37 -7.42 3.53
N THR A 87 -18.15 -7.88 3.73
CA THR A 87 -17.66 -8.33 5.04
C THR A 87 -17.38 -7.13 5.94
N ASN A 88 -18.10 -7.02 7.07
CA ASN A 88 -17.83 -5.97 8.05
C ASN A 88 -16.71 -6.41 9.00
N VAL A 89 -15.50 -5.90 8.74
CA VAL A 89 -14.29 -6.22 9.51
C VAL A 89 -14.34 -5.56 10.89
N VAL A 90 -14.80 -4.30 10.96
CA VAL A 90 -14.90 -3.56 12.22
C VAL A 90 -15.86 -4.24 13.18
N ALA A 91 -17.05 -4.65 12.73
CA ALA A 91 -18.03 -5.33 13.57
C ALA A 91 -17.51 -6.67 14.11
N ALA A 92 -16.75 -7.43 13.31
CA ALA A 92 -16.13 -8.67 13.76
C ALA A 92 -15.17 -8.43 14.94
N PHE A 93 -14.36 -7.37 14.88
CA PHE A 93 -13.43 -7.02 15.94
C PHE A 93 -14.12 -6.36 17.15
N GLN A 94 -15.12 -5.51 16.94
CA GLN A 94 -15.90 -4.93 18.02
C GLN A 94 -16.63 -5.97 18.88
N SER A 95 -17.05 -7.09 18.28
CA SER A 95 -17.68 -8.17 19.04
C SER A 95 -16.68 -8.97 19.91
N ALA A 96 -15.38 -8.86 19.64
CA ALA A 96 -14.33 -9.63 20.31
C ALA A 96 -13.46 -8.79 21.28
N PHE A 97 -13.45 -7.47 21.13
CA PHE A 97 -12.58 -6.56 21.88
C PHE A 97 -13.31 -5.31 22.35
N ASP A 98 -13.06 -4.92 23.59
CA ASP A 98 -13.52 -3.66 24.19
C ASP A 98 -12.34 -2.64 24.21
N VAL A 99 -11.71 -2.41 23.05
CA VAL A 99 -10.65 -1.43 22.88
C VAL A 99 -10.89 -0.58 21.64
N PRO A 100 -10.36 0.64 21.56
CA PRO A 100 -10.47 1.48 20.37
C PRO A 100 -9.92 0.78 19.11
N LEU A 101 -10.68 0.89 18.01
CA LEU A 101 -10.30 0.32 16.70
C LEU A 101 -10.06 1.45 15.69
N ALA A 102 -8.89 1.45 15.04
CA ALA A 102 -8.65 2.23 13.83
C ALA A 102 -8.96 1.35 12.61
N PHE A 103 -9.58 1.92 11.57
CA PHE A 103 -9.92 1.21 10.34
C PHE A 103 -9.49 2.02 9.13
N GLU A 104 -8.69 1.41 8.24
CA GLU A 104 -8.11 2.08 7.07
C GLU A 104 -7.75 1.05 5.99
N LEU A 105 -7.53 1.53 4.76
CA LEU A 105 -7.05 0.71 3.65
C LEU A 105 -5.59 0.27 3.91
N ASP A 106 -5.24 -0.95 3.52
CA ASP A 106 -3.90 -1.55 3.68
C ASP A 106 -2.77 -0.65 3.17
N VAL A 107 -2.90 -0.10 1.97
CA VAL A 107 -1.88 0.78 1.37
C VAL A 107 -1.85 2.17 2.03
N SER A 108 -2.98 2.70 2.48
CA SER A 108 -3.04 3.95 3.25
C SER A 108 -2.40 3.78 4.62
N ALA A 109 -2.63 2.63 5.25
CA ALA A 109 -1.93 2.28 6.49
C ALA A 109 -0.41 2.17 6.25
N ALA A 110 0.03 1.54 5.16
CA ALA A 110 1.46 1.47 4.81
C ALA A 110 2.08 2.86 4.64
N ALA A 111 1.40 3.76 3.91
CA ALA A 111 1.82 5.16 3.79
C ALA A 111 1.93 5.85 5.16
N PHE A 112 0.94 5.63 6.02
CA PHE A 112 0.92 6.21 7.36
C PHE A 112 2.00 5.62 8.28
N GLY A 113 2.33 4.35 8.11
CA GLY A 113 3.44 3.69 8.80
C GLY A 113 4.79 4.32 8.44
N GLU A 114 5.08 4.44 7.15
CA GLU A 114 6.29 5.10 6.65
C GLU A 114 6.37 6.56 7.10
N TYR A 115 5.24 7.26 7.13
CA TYR A 115 5.16 8.63 7.63
C TYR A 115 5.40 8.71 9.14
N SER A 116 4.74 7.87 9.93
CA SER A 116 4.68 8.00 11.40
C SER A 116 5.90 7.47 12.12
N TRP A 117 6.49 6.39 11.62
CA TRP A 117 7.60 5.71 12.29
C TRP A 117 8.98 6.17 11.82
N ILE A 118 9.08 6.80 10.64
CA ILE A 118 10.34 7.27 10.09
C ILE A 118 10.50 8.76 10.38
N PRO A 119 11.47 9.17 11.24
CA PRO A 119 11.60 10.55 11.68
C PRO A 119 11.78 11.56 10.54
N GLU A 120 12.50 11.19 9.47
CA GLU A 120 12.72 12.02 8.29
C GLU A 120 11.42 12.27 7.53
N ASN A 121 10.53 11.26 7.46
CA ASN A 121 9.23 11.38 6.78
C ASN A 121 8.23 12.23 7.56
N ARG A 122 8.33 12.26 8.90
CA ARG A 122 7.48 13.11 9.75
C ARG A 122 7.68 14.62 9.53
N LYS A 123 8.80 15.01 8.93
CA LYS A 123 9.11 16.40 8.57
C LYS A 123 8.47 16.83 7.25
N LEU A 124 7.86 15.88 6.54
CA LEU A 124 7.23 16.12 5.26
C LEU A 124 5.75 16.45 5.46
N ASP A 125 5.22 17.36 4.65
CA ASP A 125 3.77 17.64 4.59
C ASP A 125 3.05 16.62 3.70
N SER A 126 3.76 16.08 2.70
CA SER A 126 3.17 15.16 1.73
C SER A 126 4.10 14.00 1.36
N LEU A 127 3.52 12.80 1.33
CA LEU A 127 4.17 11.55 0.94
C LEU A 127 3.18 10.68 0.18
N VAL A 128 3.64 10.00 -0.87
CA VAL A 128 2.86 8.97 -1.56
C VAL A 128 3.57 7.64 -1.43
N TYR A 129 2.84 6.62 -1.01
CA TYR A 129 3.30 5.23 -0.97
C TYR A 129 2.57 4.44 -2.05
N PHE A 130 3.32 3.72 -2.87
CA PHE A 130 2.77 2.71 -3.76
C PHE A 130 3.16 1.32 -3.32
N THR A 131 2.20 0.40 -3.31
CA THR A 131 2.50 -1.03 -3.32
C THR A 131 2.37 -1.55 -4.75
N ILE A 132 3.45 -2.12 -5.30
CA ILE A 132 3.49 -2.74 -6.63
C ILE A 132 3.75 -4.24 -6.39
N GLY A 133 2.67 -4.98 -6.28
CA GLY A 133 2.67 -6.41 -5.95
C GLY A 133 1.73 -7.19 -6.86
N THR A 134 0.89 -8.08 -6.31
CA THR A 134 -0.15 -8.79 -7.08
C THR A 134 -1.07 -7.81 -7.83
N GLY A 135 -1.45 -6.72 -7.16
CA GLY A 135 -2.08 -5.53 -7.74
C GLY A 135 -1.23 -4.30 -7.45
N ILE A 136 -1.78 -3.10 -7.73
CA ILE A 136 -1.16 -1.81 -7.43
C ILE A 136 -2.14 -0.95 -6.66
N GLY A 137 -1.72 -0.48 -5.49
CA GLY A 137 -2.46 0.49 -4.68
C GLY A 137 -1.60 1.69 -4.29
N ALA A 138 -2.23 2.80 -3.91
CA ALA A 138 -1.54 3.99 -3.43
C ALA A 138 -2.16 4.55 -2.16
N GLY A 139 -1.32 4.84 -1.17
CA GLY A 139 -1.66 5.62 0.01
C GLY A 139 -1.05 7.02 -0.09
N VAL A 140 -1.84 8.04 0.20
CA VAL A 140 -1.44 9.43 0.06
C VAL A 140 -1.53 10.13 1.43
N ILE A 141 -0.44 10.77 1.83
CA ILE A 141 -0.38 11.66 3.00
C ILE A 141 -0.33 13.10 2.49
N THR A 142 -1.21 13.95 3.00
CA THR A 142 -1.21 15.40 2.74
C THR A 142 -1.42 16.13 4.07
N ASN A 143 -0.59 17.12 4.34
CA ASN A 143 -0.59 17.87 5.62
C ASN A 143 -0.52 16.92 6.84
N GLY A 144 0.31 15.86 6.75
CA GLY A 144 0.50 14.88 7.81
C GLY A 144 -0.72 13.98 8.08
N LYS A 145 -1.71 13.94 7.18
CA LYS A 145 -2.93 13.13 7.31
C LYS A 145 -3.11 12.23 6.10
N ILE A 146 -3.72 11.07 6.30
CA ILE A 146 -4.18 10.24 5.19
C ILE A 146 -5.22 11.02 4.38
N THR A 147 -5.07 10.99 3.06
CA THR A 147 -5.97 11.68 2.14
C THR A 147 -7.15 10.79 1.81
N HIS A 148 -8.34 11.29 2.12
CA HIS A 148 -9.60 10.75 1.66
C HIS A 148 -10.37 11.83 0.88
N GLY A 149 -11.21 11.42 -0.05
CA GLY A 149 -12.11 12.27 -0.79
C GLY A 149 -13.51 11.65 -0.84
N LEU A 150 -14.01 11.41 -2.04
CA LEU A 150 -15.23 10.60 -2.23
C LEU A 150 -15.06 9.21 -1.63
N THR A 151 -13.88 8.62 -1.87
CA THR A 151 -13.38 7.38 -1.27
C THR A 151 -11.88 7.56 -0.99
N HIS A 152 -11.13 6.48 -0.79
CA HIS A 152 -9.66 6.49 -0.81
C HIS A 152 -9.13 6.61 -2.25
N PRO A 153 -7.88 7.10 -2.47
CA PRO A 153 -7.26 7.15 -3.79
C PRO A 153 -7.09 5.75 -4.41
N GLU A 154 -7.44 5.64 -5.69
CA GLU A 154 -7.31 4.41 -6.50
C GLU A 154 -6.29 4.63 -7.63
N ALA A 155 -5.13 5.19 -7.30
CA ALA A 155 -4.11 5.57 -8.27
C ALA A 155 -3.49 4.37 -9.03
N GLY A 156 -3.66 3.15 -8.56
CA GLY A 156 -3.34 1.93 -9.32
C GLY A 156 -4.13 1.82 -10.63
N HIS A 157 -5.27 2.51 -10.73
CA HIS A 157 -6.11 2.47 -11.93
C HIS A 157 -5.95 3.67 -12.87
N MET A 158 -4.90 4.49 -12.68
CA MET A 158 -4.57 5.57 -13.62
C MET A 158 -4.40 5.04 -15.04
N ARG A 159 -4.90 5.80 -16.02
CA ARG A 159 -4.64 5.52 -17.44
C ARG A 159 -3.25 6.00 -17.81
N LEU A 160 -2.48 5.14 -18.45
CA LEU A 160 -1.11 5.43 -18.86
C LEU A 160 -1.00 5.51 -20.39
N PRO A 161 0.00 6.22 -20.93
CA PRO A 161 0.33 6.11 -22.34
C PRO A 161 0.65 4.66 -22.70
N HIS A 162 -0.03 4.13 -23.71
CA HIS A 162 0.14 2.76 -24.17
C HIS A 162 0.22 2.70 -25.69
N ASP A 163 1.37 2.30 -26.22
CA ASP A 163 1.59 2.09 -27.65
C ASP A 163 1.39 0.62 -28.00
N HIS A 164 0.17 0.25 -28.40
CA HIS A 164 -0.20 -1.12 -28.76
C HIS A 164 0.61 -1.73 -29.89
N LYS A 165 1.38 -0.93 -30.66
CA LYS A 165 2.27 -1.46 -31.70
C LYS A 165 3.58 -1.95 -31.10
N LYS A 166 4.06 -1.29 -30.04
CA LYS A 166 5.29 -1.67 -29.33
C LYS A 166 5.04 -2.69 -28.24
N ASP A 167 3.91 -2.57 -27.55
CA ASP A 167 3.46 -3.49 -26.52
C ASP A 167 2.02 -3.94 -26.81
N PRO A 168 1.81 -5.08 -27.46
CA PRO A 168 0.47 -5.56 -27.80
C PRO A 168 -0.29 -6.17 -26.61
N PHE A 169 0.25 -6.12 -25.40
CA PHE A 169 -0.35 -6.73 -24.22
C PHE A 169 -1.62 -5.95 -23.81
N PRO A 170 -2.79 -6.60 -23.67
CA PRO A 170 -4.06 -5.90 -23.46
C PRO A 170 -4.26 -5.44 -22.00
N GLY A 171 -3.33 -5.75 -21.10
CA GLY A 171 -3.49 -5.54 -19.67
C GLY A 171 -4.22 -6.66 -18.95
N THR A 172 -4.25 -6.59 -17.63
CA THR A 172 -4.87 -7.63 -16.76
C THR A 172 -6.01 -7.11 -15.90
N CYS A 173 -6.22 -5.79 -15.83
CA CYS A 173 -7.26 -5.22 -15.00
C CYS A 173 -8.66 -5.60 -15.54
N PRO A 174 -9.53 -6.22 -14.72
CA PRO A 174 -10.85 -6.64 -15.19
C PRO A 174 -11.79 -5.47 -15.53
N PHE A 175 -11.52 -4.25 -15.01
CA PHE A 175 -12.33 -3.06 -15.23
C PHE A 175 -11.79 -2.16 -16.35
N HIS A 176 -10.46 -2.02 -16.47
CA HIS A 176 -9.84 -1.01 -17.31
C HIS A 176 -8.87 -1.58 -18.36
N GLY A 177 -8.60 -2.90 -18.35
CA GLY A 177 -7.61 -3.52 -19.22
C GLY A 177 -6.19 -3.02 -18.90
N ASP A 178 -5.77 -1.97 -19.60
CA ASP A 178 -4.43 -1.40 -19.66
C ASP A 178 -4.18 -0.18 -18.75
N CYS A 179 -4.85 -0.09 -17.60
CA CYS A 179 -4.49 0.88 -16.58
C CYS A 179 -3.15 0.52 -15.92
N PHE A 180 -2.64 1.37 -15.02
CA PHE A 180 -1.35 1.15 -14.36
C PHE A 180 -1.24 -0.25 -13.74
N GLU A 181 -2.21 -0.66 -12.93
CA GLU A 181 -2.25 -2.02 -12.37
C GLU A 181 -2.29 -3.09 -13.46
N GLY A 182 -3.10 -2.87 -14.51
CA GLY A 182 -3.24 -3.79 -15.61
C GLY A 182 -1.96 -4.02 -16.41
N MET A 183 -1.04 -3.06 -16.39
CA MET A 183 0.20 -3.08 -17.17
C MET A 183 1.45 -3.42 -16.35
N ALA A 184 1.50 -3.00 -15.07
CA ALA A 184 2.71 -3.01 -14.24
C ALA A 184 2.56 -3.75 -12.91
N SER A 185 1.47 -4.50 -12.67
CA SER A 185 1.40 -5.36 -11.50
C SER A 185 2.19 -6.65 -11.70
N GLY A 186 2.53 -7.33 -10.61
CA GLY A 186 3.15 -8.66 -10.68
C GLY A 186 2.30 -9.68 -11.46
N LEU A 187 0.96 -9.54 -11.42
CA LEU A 187 0.06 -10.32 -12.25
C LEU A 187 0.23 -9.98 -13.74
N ALA A 188 0.38 -8.70 -14.07
CA ALA A 188 0.62 -8.26 -15.44
C ALA A 188 1.96 -8.78 -15.97
N LEU A 189 3.02 -8.66 -15.18
CA LEU A 189 4.34 -9.26 -15.48
C LEU A 189 4.22 -10.76 -15.76
N ALA A 190 3.59 -11.48 -14.83
CA ALA A 190 3.46 -12.94 -14.95
C ALA A 190 2.67 -13.36 -16.20
N ARG A 191 1.61 -12.66 -16.56
CA ARG A 191 0.79 -12.94 -17.76
C ARG A 191 1.49 -12.56 -19.05
N ARG A 192 2.13 -11.37 -19.09
CA ARG A 192 2.85 -10.88 -20.28
C ARG A 192 4.03 -11.78 -20.63
N TRP A 193 4.82 -12.17 -19.65
CA TRP A 193 6.08 -12.91 -19.84
C TRP A 193 5.96 -14.40 -19.56
N ARG A 194 4.79 -14.90 -19.14
CA ARG A 194 4.51 -16.31 -18.78
C ARG A 194 5.45 -16.85 -17.72
N LYS A 195 5.97 -15.96 -16.89
CA LYS A 195 6.85 -16.24 -15.73
C LYS A 195 6.56 -15.22 -14.63
N PRO A 196 6.50 -15.63 -13.36
CA PRO A 196 6.39 -14.69 -12.26
C PRO A 196 7.66 -13.84 -12.15
N ALA A 197 7.51 -12.61 -11.62
CA ALA A 197 8.55 -11.59 -11.56
C ALA A 197 9.86 -12.12 -10.93
N GLU A 198 9.76 -12.84 -9.82
CA GLU A 198 10.89 -13.41 -9.08
C GLU A 198 11.68 -14.48 -9.83
N LYS A 199 11.19 -14.92 -10.98
CA LYS A 199 11.87 -15.90 -11.89
C LYS A 199 12.43 -15.26 -13.15
N LEU A 200 12.25 -13.94 -13.32
CA LEU A 200 12.85 -13.22 -14.44
C LEU A 200 14.31 -12.88 -14.10
N PRO A 201 15.27 -13.13 -15.03
CA PRO A 201 16.65 -12.69 -14.81
C PRO A 201 16.77 -11.17 -14.80
N ASP A 202 17.82 -10.65 -14.17
CA ASP A 202 18.00 -9.20 -13.96
C ASP A 202 18.14 -8.41 -15.28
N ASP A 203 18.63 -9.04 -16.34
CA ASP A 203 18.78 -8.47 -17.69
C ASP A 203 17.55 -8.66 -18.58
N HIS A 204 16.44 -9.19 -18.04
CA HIS A 204 15.24 -9.43 -18.83
C HIS A 204 14.58 -8.13 -19.30
N PRO A 205 14.16 -8.01 -20.59
CA PRO A 205 13.58 -6.78 -21.14
C PRO A 205 12.26 -6.35 -20.44
N ALA A 206 11.66 -7.23 -19.65
CA ALA A 206 10.50 -6.90 -18.81
C ALA A 206 10.78 -5.73 -17.89
N TRP A 207 11.97 -5.64 -17.33
CA TRP A 207 12.30 -4.62 -16.34
C TRP A 207 12.38 -3.21 -16.91
N GLU A 208 12.84 -3.10 -18.16
CA GLU A 208 12.85 -1.81 -18.87
C GLU A 208 11.43 -1.30 -19.15
N LEU A 209 10.52 -2.21 -19.54
CA LEU A 209 9.14 -1.91 -19.80
C LEU A 209 8.40 -1.59 -18.49
N GLU A 210 8.65 -2.35 -17.44
CA GLU A 210 8.09 -2.15 -16.09
C GLU A 210 8.47 -0.78 -15.55
N ALA A 211 9.76 -0.43 -15.62
CA ALA A 211 10.24 0.89 -15.19
C ALA A 211 9.58 2.04 -15.97
N ALA A 212 9.27 1.84 -17.26
CA ALA A 212 8.61 2.84 -18.07
C ALA A 212 7.16 3.09 -17.62
N TYR A 213 6.37 2.03 -17.39
CA TYR A 213 4.99 2.18 -16.91
C TYR A 213 4.94 2.78 -15.51
N ILE A 214 5.83 2.35 -14.61
CA ILE A 214 5.93 2.96 -13.27
C ILE A 214 6.30 4.44 -13.41
N ALA A 215 7.27 4.81 -14.23
CA ALA A 215 7.66 6.21 -14.42
C ALA A 215 6.51 7.07 -14.96
N TYR A 216 5.71 6.59 -15.92
CA TYR A 216 4.52 7.30 -16.38
C TYR A 216 3.53 7.59 -15.24
N ALA A 217 3.26 6.58 -14.40
CA ALA A 217 2.38 6.75 -13.24
C ALA A 217 2.94 7.78 -12.25
N LEU A 218 4.24 7.69 -11.93
CA LEU A 218 4.86 8.61 -10.97
C LEU A 218 4.89 10.05 -11.48
N VAL A 219 5.13 10.28 -12.77
CA VAL A 219 5.05 11.63 -13.36
C VAL A 219 3.66 12.21 -13.20
N ASN A 220 2.59 11.43 -13.45
CA ASN A 220 1.22 11.89 -13.22
C ASN A 220 0.99 12.28 -11.75
N VAL A 221 1.50 11.50 -10.80
CA VAL A 221 1.43 11.80 -9.36
C VAL A 221 2.23 13.05 -9.01
N ILE A 222 3.43 13.21 -9.56
CA ILE A 222 4.30 14.37 -9.30
C ILE A 222 3.62 15.66 -9.77
N VAL A 223 3.07 15.67 -10.98
CA VAL A 223 2.45 16.89 -11.54
C VAL A 223 1.08 17.22 -10.96
N THR A 224 0.41 16.25 -10.31
CA THR A 224 -0.93 16.46 -9.73
C THR A 224 -0.92 16.68 -8.23
N LEU A 225 -0.09 15.93 -7.49
CA LEU A 225 -0.04 15.96 -6.02
C LEU A 225 1.19 16.67 -5.47
N SER A 226 2.24 16.80 -6.29
CA SER A 226 3.52 17.40 -5.89
C SER A 226 4.06 16.87 -4.55
N PRO A 227 4.13 15.54 -4.36
CA PRO A 227 4.57 14.98 -3.09
C PRO A 227 6.04 15.32 -2.82
N GLN A 228 6.40 15.43 -1.54
CA GLN A 228 7.79 15.65 -1.13
C GLN A 228 8.62 14.36 -1.12
N ARG A 229 7.95 13.19 -1.15
CA ARG A 229 8.58 11.86 -1.26
C ARG A 229 7.63 10.85 -1.85
N ILE A 230 8.17 9.92 -2.63
CA ILE A 230 7.47 8.75 -3.13
C ILE A 230 8.16 7.51 -2.61
N VAL A 231 7.39 6.62 -1.96
CA VAL A 231 7.86 5.33 -1.44
C VAL A 231 7.29 4.22 -2.33
N LEU A 232 8.15 3.36 -2.86
CA LEU A 232 7.74 2.25 -3.72
C LEU A 232 8.01 0.91 -3.04
N GLY A 233 6.95 0.24 -2.61
CA GLY A 233 6.98 -1.08 -1.99
C GLY A 233 6.26 -2.14 -2.84
N GLY A 234 6.07 -3.32 -2.26
CA GLY A 234 5.45 -4.47 -2.91
C GLY A 234 6.46 -5.41 -3.57
N GLY A 235 6.00 -6.61 -3.93
CA GLY A 235 6.89 -7.69 -4.38
C GLY A 235 7.65 -7.40 -5.68
N VAL A 236 7.11 -6.61 -6.59
CA VAL A 236 7.80 -6.21 -7.83
C VAL A 236 9.01 -5.32 -7.52
N MET A 237 8.88 -4.45 -6.51
CA MET A 237 9.94 -3.54 -6.09
C MET A 237 11.06 -4.21 -5.28
N GLU A 238 10.96 -5.52 -4.99
CA GLU A 238 12.08 -6.30 -4.46
C GLU A 238 13.23 -6.43 -5.48
N HIS A 239 12.95 -6.24 -6.75
CA HIS A 239 13.95 -6.12 -7.81
C HIS A 239 14.59 -4.71 -7.75
N GLN A 240 15.62 -4.58 -6.91
CA GLN A 240 16.27 -3.28 -6.62
C GLN A 240 16.80 -2.52 -7.86
N PRO A 241 17.28 -3.18 -8.94
CA PRO A 241 17.69 -2.47 -10.15
C PRO A 241 16.61 -1.64 -10.85
N LEU A 242 15.31 -1.84 -10.50
CA LEU A 242 14.24 -0.98 -10.98
C LEU A 242 14.35 0.48 -10.52
N PHE A 243 14.82 0.73 -9.30
CA PHE A 243 14.86 2.10 -8.75
C PHE A 243 15.64 3.08 -9.62
N PRO A 244 16.94 2.84 -9.96
CA PRO A 244 17.67 3.76 -10.81
C PRO A 244 17.03 3.92 -12.19
N SER A 245 16.47 2.86 -12.78
CA SER A 245 15.78 2.93 -14.07
C SER A 245 14.53 3.80 -14.01
N ILE A 246 13.69 3.63 -12.98
CA ILE A 246 12.49 4.45 -12.73
C ILE A 246 12.88 5.91 -12.53
N GLN A 247 13.86 6.19 -11.66
CA GLN A 247 14.34 7.53 -11.33
C GLN A 247 14.81 8.27 -12.59
N SER A 248 15.65 7.63 -13.41
CA SER A 248 16.14 8.18 -14.66
C SER A 248 15.01 8.48 -15.66
N LYS A 249 14.02 7.56 -15.77
CA LYS A 249 12.89 7.75 -16.67
C LYS A 249 11.95 8.87 -16.19
N VAL A 250 11.68 8.95 -14.89
CA VAL A 250 10.89 10.06 -14.30
C VAL A 250 11.57 11.38 -14.59
N GLN A 251 12.88 11.49 -14.36
CA GLN A 251 13.65 12.70 -14.65
C GLN A 251 13.58 13.09 -16.14
N GLY A 252 13.75 12.12 -17.04
CA GLY A 252 13.63 12.33 -18.47
C GLY A 252 12.23 12.76 -18.91
N LEU A 253 11.17 12.18 -18.34
CA LEU A 253 9.78 12.53 -18.63
C LEU A 253 9.38 13.91 -18.10
N LEU A 254 9.88 14.31 -16.93
CA LEU A 254 9.67 15.65 -16.38
C LEU A 254 10.41 16.73 -17.21
N ASN A 255 11.47 16.35 -17.90
CA ASN A 255 12.23 17.18 -18.84
C ASN A 255 12.58 18.59 -18.31
N GLY A 256 12.89 18.66 -17.01
CA GLY A 256 13.26 19.94 -16.37
C GLY A 256 12.11 20.93 -16.15
N TYR A 257 10.86 20.56 -16.45
CA TYR A 257 9.71 21.46 -16.28
C TYR A 257 9.53 21.92 -14.83
N ILE A 258 9.75 21.03 -13.87
CA ILE A 258 9.70 21.35 -12.44
C ILE A 258 11.13 21.60 -11.95
N ALA A 259 11.49 22.85 -11.71
CA ALA A 259 12.81 23.27 -11.26
C ALA A 259 12.97 23.04 -9.73
N SER A 260 13.08 21.79 -9.32
CA SER A 260 13.34 21.40 -7.94
C SER A 260 14.71 20.69 -7.87
N PRO A 261 15.61 21.06 -6.93
CA PRO A 261 16.91 20.40 -6.77
C PRO A 261 16.78 18.89 -6.55
N VAL A 262 15.73 18.44 -5.87
CA VAL A 262 15.45 17.02 -5.63
C VAL A 262 15.13 16.28 -6.93
N LEU A 263 14.32 16.88 -7.80
CA LEU A 263 13.90 16.29 -9.08
C LEU A 263 14.98 16.38 -10.18
N THR A 264 15.92 17.31 -10.04
CA THR A 264 17.01 17.50 -11.00
C THR A 264 18.34 16.88 -10.57
N GLY A 265 18.48 16.51 -9.28
CA GLY A 265 19.75 16.03 -8.71
C GLY A 265 19.64 14.75 -7.89
N THR A 266 18.87 14.75 -6.81
CA THR A 266 18.86 13.66 -5.80
C THR A 266 17.62 12.78 -5.87
N MET A 267 17.32 12.24 -7.06
CA MET A 267 16.14 11.40 -7.27
C MET A 267 16.12 10.15 -6.39
N GLU A 268 17.28 9.65 -5.98
CA GLU A 268 17.43 8.53 -5.05
C GLU A 268 16.97 8.82 -3.63
N GLU A 269 16.87 10.10 -3.24
CA GLU A 269 16.28 10.52 -1.97
C GLU A 269 14.78 10.81 -2.08
N TYR A 270 14.28 10.94 -3.30
CA TYR A 270 12.90 11.30 -3.60
C TYR A 270 12.02 10.08 -3.88
N ILE A 271 12.49 9.16 -4.72
CA ILE A 271 11.84 7.87 -5.02
C ILE A 271 12.62 6.79 -4.29
N VAL A 272 12.07 6.30 -3.18
CA VAL A 272 12.79 5.45 -2.23
C VAL A 272 12.08 4.13 -1.97
N PRO A 273 12.81 3.08 -1.56
CA PRO A 273 12.19 1.89 -1.01
C PRO A 273 11.58 2.17 0.38
N PRO A 274 10.66 1.30 0.87
CA PRO A 274 10.10 1.42 2.19
C PRO A 274 11.17 1.25 3.28
N ALA A 275 11.27 2.21 4.20
CA ALA A 275 12.19 2.11 5.33
C ALA A 275 11.75 1.04 6.36
N LEU A 276 10.45 0.77 6.46
CA LEU A 276 9.88 -0.32 7.27
C LEU A 276 9.87 -1.67 6.53
N GLY A 277 10.33 -1.70 5.29
CA GLY A 277 10.41 -2.90 4.45
C GLY A 277 9.04 -3.56 4.25
N LYS A 278 9.00 -4.89 4.46
CA LYS A 278 7.77 -5.70 4.28
C LYS A 278 6.74 -5.52 5.42
N ARG A 279 7.01 -4.62 6.37
CA ARG A 279 6.17 -4.37 7.54
C ARG A 279 5.43 -3.04 7.48
N SER A 280 5.57 -2.26 6.41
CA SER A 280 4.95 -0.94 6.29
C SER A 280 3.44 -0.98 6.57
N GLY A 281 2.71 -1.97 6.03
CA GLY A 281 1.26 -2.10 6.23
C GLY A 281 0.89 -2.46 7.67
N VAL A 282 1.46 -3.51 8.23
CA VAL A 282 1.14 -3.96 9.59
C VAL A 282 1.59 -2.96 10.66
N LEU A 283 2.76 -2.33 10.49
CA LEU A 283 3.22 -1.25 11.36
C LEU A 283 2.44 0.03 11.17
N GLY A 284 1.95 0.28 9.96
CA GLY A 284 1.02 1.38 9.68
C GLY A 284 -0.32 1.20 10.40
N ALA A 285 -0.88 0.00 10.37
CA ALA A 285 -2.06 -0.33 11.16
C ALA A 285 -1.82 -0.10 12.66
N SER A 286 -0.68 -0.55 13.20
CA SER A 286 -0.28 -0.30 14.60
C SER A 286 -0.09 1.20 14.89
N ALA A 287 0.46 1.98 13.95
CA ALA A 287 0.58 3.43 14.08
C ALA A 287 -0.78 4.14 14.16
N LEU A 288 -1.76 3.68 13.37
CA LEU A 288 -3.14 4.17 13.43
C LEU A 288 -3.79 3.90 14.79
N ALA A 289 -3.58 2.68 15.34
CA ALA A 289 -4.04 2.33 16.67
C ALA A 289 -3.44 3.25 17.75
N LYS A 290 -2.14 3.50 17.67
CA LYS A 290 -1.45 4.43 18.59
C LYS A 290 -1.99 5.85 18.49
N LYS A 291 -2.20 6.36 17.27
CA LYS A 291 -2.71 7.72 17.03
C LYS A 291 -4.09 7.96 17.62
N LEU A 292 -4.97 6.95 17.65
CA LEU A 292 -6.28 7.07 18.30
C LEU A 292 -6.18 7.48 19.77
N LEU A 293 -5.17 6.96 20.48
CA LEU A 293 -4.98 7.23 21.91
C LEU A 293 -4.18 8.52 22.20
N GLU A 294 -3.59 9.14 21.17
CA GLU A 294 -2.90 10.42 21.29
C GLU A 294 -3.84 11.61 21.05
N ASN A 295 -4.96 11.37 20.36
CA ASN A 295 -5.95 12.39 19.99
C ASN A 295 -7.24 12.36 20.86
N GLY A 296 -7.38 11.38 21.76
CA GLY A 296 -8.46 11.25 22.76
C GLY A 296 -7.94 11.60 24.14
#